data_7934c03a4e70951c9a29bdc519507cd2
#
_entry.id   7934c03a4e70951c9a29bdc519507cd2
#
_cell.length_a   1.000
_cell.length_b   1.000
_cell.length_c   1.000
_cell.angle_alpha   90.00
_cell.angle_beta   90.00
_cell.angle_gamma   90.00
#
_symmetry.space_group_name_H-M   'P 1'
#
loop_
_entity.id
_entity.type
_entity.pdbx_description
1 polymer ?
#
loop_
_entity_poly.entity_id
_entity_poly.type
_entity_poly.pdbx_seq_one_letter_code
_entity_poly.pdbx_strand_id
1 'polypeptide(L)'
;GAAIVFFAFLGFDAVSTAAQEAKNPKRDMPIGILVSLLVCTILYMLFAHVMTGVAHYSEFGGQQGIAPVAIAIEHMGEVDASGVLHPDYPWMNKAIVLAILFGYCSVIMVTLLGQSRVFLSMSHDGLLPPFFSHINEKFRTPARSNLLFMVLVGLLAAFVPARLAGEMTSIGTLFAFTLVCAGVLVVRKTMPDVHRAFKTPLVPFVPVAG
;
A
#
# COMPACT_ATOMS: atom_id res chain seq x y z
N GLY A 1 0.98 -9.84 -15.04
CA GLY A 1 2.14 -9.20 -14.40
C GLY A 1 1.83 -7.87 -13.78
N ALA A 2 1.39 -6.87 -14.56
CA ALA A 2 1.17 -5.49 -14.07
C ALA A 2 0.20 -5.41 -12.88
N ALA A 3 -0.92 -6.13 -12.89
CA ALA A 3 -1.87 -6.12 -11.78
C ALA A 3 -1.30 -6.68 -10.46
N ILE A 4 -0.37 -7.63 -10.54
CA ILE A 4 0.33 -8.18 -9.37
C ILE A 4 1.35 -7.18 -8.84
N VAL A 5 2.13 -6.57 -9.75
CA VAL A 5 3.12 -5.55 -9.38
C VAL A 5 2.45 -4.30 -8.81
N PHE A 6 1.27 -3.94 -9.30
CA PHE A 6 0.49 -2.83 -8.77
C PHE A 6 0.19 -2.97 -7.27
N PHE A 7 0.01 -4.20 -6.78
CA PHE A 7 -0.18 -4.45 -5.35
C PHE A 7 0.97 -3.90 -4.48
N ALA A 8 2.19 -3.93 -5.00
CA ALA A 8 3.37 -3.40 -4.29
C ALA A 8 3.35 -1.86 -4.14
N PHE A 9 2.58 -1.16 -4.98
CA PHE A 9 2.43 0.29 -4.93
C PHE A 9 1.22 0.77 -4.12
N LEU A 10 0.39 -0.14 -3.60
CA LEU A 10 -0.75 0.23 -2.75
C LEU A 10 -0.28 1.04 -1.54
N GLY A 11 -0.97 2.14 -1.28
CA GLY A 11 -0.68 3.05 -0.18
C GLY A 11 -0.21 4.44 -0.60
N PHE A 12 0.15 4.67 -1.88
CA PHE A 12 0.45 6.03 -2.35
C PHE A 12 -0.78 6.96 -2.26
N ASP A 13 -1.97 6.42 -2.35
CA ASP A 13 -3.25 7.09 -2.18
C ASP A 13 -3.52 7.49 -0.73
N ALA A 14 -2.96 6.77 0.25
CA ALA A 14 -3.06 7.13 1.66
C ALA A 14 -2.46 8.52 1.95
N VAL A 15 -1.48 8.97 1.16
CA VAL A 15 -0.95 10.34 1.25
C VAL A 15 -2.05 11.37 1.03
N SER A 16 -3.01 11.10 0.15
CA SER A 16 -4.13 12.01 -0.13
C SER A 16 -5.04 12.21 1.09
N THR A 17 -5.16 11.23 1.97
CA THR A 17 -5.97 11.33 3.19
C THR A 17 -5.37 12.29 4.22
N ALA A 18 -4.06 12.55 4.14
CA ALA A 18 -3.34 13.52 4.98
C ALA A 18 -3.37 14.95 4.41
N ALA A 19 -4.09 15.20 3.31
CA ALA A 19 -4.15 16.51 2.68
C ALA A 19 -4.69 17.62 3.61
N GLN A 20 -5.57 17.27 4.55
CA GLN A 20 -6.12 18.20 5.53
C GLN A 20 -5.09 18.67 6.56
N GLU A 21 -4.01 17.91 6.77
CA GLU A 21 -2.95 18.22 7.73
C GLU A 21 -1.73 18.89 7.05
N ALA A 22 -1.69 18.94 5.73
CA ALA A 22 -0.59 19.54 4.98
C ALA A 22 -0.65 21.07 5.04
N LYS A 23 0.50 21.72 5.17
CA LYS A 23 0.61 23.19 5.18
C LYS A 23 0.15 23.82 3.86
N ASN A 24 0.57 23.25 2.73
CA ASN A 24 0.23 23.67 1.39
C ASN A 24 -0.26 22.51 0.53
N PRO A 25 -1.48 21.97 0.77
CA PRO A 25 -1.94 20.72 0.15
C PRO A 25 -1.98 20.79 -1.37
N LYS A 26 -2.25 21.97 -1.94
CA LYS A 26 -2.32 22.18 -3.40
C LYS A 26 -1.00 21.91 -4.13
N ARG A 27 0.13 22.13 -3.47
CA ARG A 27 1.49 21.92 -4.01
C ARG A 27 2.09 20.63 -3.47
N ASP A 28 1.99 20.41 -2.17
CA ASP A 28 2.71 19.35 -1.46
C ASP A 28 2.16 17.96 -1.79
N MET A 29 0.82 17.83 -2.01
CA MET A 29 0.22 16.55 -2.33
C MET A 29 0.67 15.99 -3.69
N PRO A 30 0.58 16.71 -4.82
CA PRO A 30 1.06 16.20 -6.10
C PRO A 30 2.54 15.85 -6.09
N ILE A 31 3.36 16.70 -5.48
CA ILE A 31 4.82 16.47 -5.39
C ILE A 31 5.10 15.25 -4.53
N GLY A 32 4.46 15.14 -3.35
CA GLY A 32 4.63 14.02 -2.44
C GLY A 32 4.27 12.69 -3.08
N ILE A 33 3.15 12.60 -3.78
CA ILE A 33 2.70 11.39 -4.46
C ILE A 33 3.66 11.02 -5.60
N LEU A 34 4.02 11.96 -6.48
CA LEU A 34 4.89 11.68 -7.61
C LEU A 34 6.31 11.30 -7.18
N VAL A 35 6.88 12.01 -6.22
CA VAL A 35 8.22 11.73 -5.71
C VAL A 35 8.24 10.39 -4.98
N SER A 36 7.25 10.09 -4.15
CA SER A 36 7.18 8.79 -3.46
C SER A 36 7.07 7.63 -4.45
N LEU A 37 6.24 7.74 -5.48
CA LEU A 37 6.13 6.73 -6.53
C LEU A 37 7.46 6.53 -7.27
N LEU A 38 8.15 7.62 -7.63
CA LEU A 38 9.45 7.53 -8.30
C LEU A 38 10.50 6.83 -7.44
N VAL A 39 10.62 7.25 -6.18
CA VAL A 39 11.58 6.67 -5.23
C VAL A 39 11.28 5.20 -4.96
N CYS A 40 10.01 4.86 -4.72
CA CYS A 40 9.60 3.48 -4.52
C CYS A 40 9.88 2.61 -5.75
N THR A 41 9.62 3.11 -6.95
CA THR A 41 9.91 2.39 -8.20
C THR A 41 11.40 2.05 -8.32
N ILE A 42 12.28 3.03 -8.07
CA ILE A 42 13.73 2.82 -8.10
C ILE A 42 14.14 1.77 -7.06
N LEU A 43 13.65 1.90 -5.83
CA LEU A 43 13.97 0.97 -4.75
C LEU A 43 13.47 -0.45 -5.05
N TYR A 44 12.26 -0.61 -5.60
CA TYR A 44 11.73 -1.92 -5.96
C TYR A 44 12.53 -2.57 -7.10
N MET A 45 12.95 -1.79 -8.11
CA MET A 45 13.78 -2.31 -9.19
C MET A 45 15.15 -2.77 -8.68
N LEU A 46 15.79 -1.96 -7.83
CA LEU A 46 17.07 -2.32 -7.22
C LEU A 46 16.94 -3.56 -6.33
N PHE A 47 15.90 -3.60 -5.50
CA PHE A 47 15.64 -4.74 -4.61
C PHE A 47 15.36 -6.03 -5.40
N ALA A 48 14.51 -5.97 -6.42
CA ALA A 48 14.22 -7.11 -7.28
C ALA A 48 15.48 -7.61 -8.02
N HIS A 49 16.34 -6.69 -8.46
CA HIS A 49 17.61 -7.04 -9.11
C HIS A 49 18.55 -7.78 -8.15
N VAL A 50 18.68 -7.31 -6.91
CA VAL A 50 19.50 -7.99 -5.89
C VAL A 50 18.92 -9.36 -5.56
N MET A 51 17.60 -9.45 -5.35
CA MET A 51 16.93 -10.72 -5.02
C MET A 51 17.14 -11.78 -6.08
N THR A 52 16.96 -11.43 -7.37
CA THR A 52 17.17 -12.35 -8.49
C THR A 52 18.65 -12.67 -8.75
N GLY A 53 19.58 -11.87 -8.23
CA GLY A 53 21.01 -12.14 -8.26
C GLY A 53 21.45 -13.14 -7.18
N VAL A 54 20.73 -13.19 -6.06
CA VAL A 54 21.05 -14.07 -4.92
C VAL A 54 20.42 -15.46 -5.07
N ALA A 55 19.17 -15.53 -5.54
CA ALA A 55 18.45 -16.79 -5.70
C ALA A 55 17.70 -16.84 -7.03
N HIS A 56 17.53 -18.03 -7.59
CA HIS A 56 16.81 -18.18 -8.85
C HIS A 56 15.31 -17.91 -8.66
N TYR A 57 14.68 -17.19 -9.59
CA TYR A 57 13.30 -16.74 -9.48
C TYR A 57 12.27 -17.87 -9.22
N SER A 58 12.55 -19.11 -9.65
CA SER A 58 11.67 -20.26 -9.41
C SER A 58 11.54 -20.64 -7.93
N GLU A 59 12.52 -20.30 -7.11
CA GLU A 59 12.55 -20.62 -5.68
C GLU A 59 11.59 -19.74 -4.88
N PHE A 60 11.33 -18.53 -5.38
CA PHE A 60 10.36 -17.61 -4.77
C PHE A 60 8.88 -18.00 -5.04
N GLY A 61 8.63 -18.92 -5.98
CA GLY A 61 7.28 -19.36 -6.36
C GLY A 61 6.70 -20.52 -5.55
N GLY A 62 7.44 -21.09 -4.59
CA GLY A 62 7.02 -22.23 -3.76
C GLY A 62 6.02 -21.86 -2.65
N GLN A 63 5.57 -22.88 -1.91
CA GLN A 63 4.68 -22.70 -0.74
C GLN A 63 5.32 -21.83 0.38
N GLN A 64 6.63 -21.70 0.38
CA GLN A 64 7.40 -20.85 1.29
C GLN A 64 7.48 -19.38 0.82
N GLY A 65 6.90 -19.04 -0.34
CA GLY A 65 6.94 -17.70 -0.94
C GLY A 65 6.28 -16.56 -0.15
N ILE A 66 5.83 -16.82 1.09
CA ILE A 66 5.30 -15.79 2.00
C ILE A 66 6.43 -14.87 2.52
N ALA A 67 7.69 -15.32 2.51
CA ALA A 67 8.83 -14.55 3.00
C ALA A 67 10.02 -14.64 2.01
N PRO A 68 9.90 -14.05 0.80
CA PRO A 68 10.94 -14.18 -0.25
C PRO A 68 12.30 -13.65 0.20
N VAL A 69 12.34 -12.66 1.07
CA VAL A 69 13.61 -12.12 1.62
C VAL A 69 14.32 -13.14 2.51
N ALA A 70 13.57 -13.88 3.33
CA ALA A 70 14.15 -14.92 4.17
C ALA A 70 14.76 -16.05 3.32
N ILE A 71 14.07 -16.45 2.24
CA ILE A 71 14.57 -17.44 1.27
C ILE A 71 15.89 -16.97 0.63
N ALA A 72 15.93 -15.70 0.18
CA ALA A 72 17.14 -15.16 -0.42
C ALA A 72 18.35 -15.18 0.54
N ILE A 73 18.11 -14.91 1.84
CA ILE A 73 19.17 -14.90 2.84
C ILE A 73 19.64 -16.33 3.15
N GLU A 74 18.73 -17.30 3.16
CA GLU A 74 19.10 -18.70 3.33
C GLU A 74 20.02 -19.20 2.19
N HIS A 75 19.88 -18.62 0.97
CA HIS A 75 20.77 -18.91 -0.17
C HIS A 75 22.10 -18.15 -0.13
N MET A 76 22.28 -17.21 0.80
CA MET A 76 23.57 -16.55 1.07
C MET A 76 24.40 -17.41 2.03
N GLY A 77 24.98 -18.50 1.56
CA GLY A 77 25.80 -19.38 2.37
C GLY A 77 26.63 -20.35 1.54
N GLU A 78 27.59 -20.98 2.17
CA GLU A 78 28.39 -22.04 1.54
C GLU A 78 27.66 -23.38 1.65
N VAL A 79 27.63 -24.11 0.54
CA VAL A 79 27.10 -25.47 0.49
C VAL A 79 28.24 -26.42 0.92
N ASP A 80 28.06 -27.11 2.04
CA ASP A 80 29.02 -28.11 2.52
C ASP A 80 29.11 -29.31 1.58
N ALA A 81 30.16 -30.08 1.68
CA ALA A 81 30.40 -31.31 0.90
C ALA A 81 29.26 -32.36 1.03
N SER A 82 28.43 -32.23 2.04
CA SER A 82 27.20 -33.01 2.26
C SER A 82 25.94 -32.44 1.57
N GLY A 83 26.02 -31.31 0.86
CA GLY A 83 24.89 -30.67 0.20
C GLY A 83 24.00 -29.86 1.13
N VAL A 84 24.43 -29.62 2.38
CA VAL A 84 23.72 -28.80 3.34
C VAL A 84 24.20 -27.36 3.25
N LEU A 85 23.29 -26.43 3.05
CA LEU A 85 23.57 -25.01 2.97
C LEU A 85 23.72 -24.44 4.39
N HIS A 86 24.90 -23.91 4.68
CA HIS A 86 25.19 -23.21 5.92
C HIS A 86 25.12 -21.70 5.68
N PRO A 87 24.15 -20.98 6.22
CA PRO A 87 24.07 -19.54 6.04
C PRO A 87 25.27 -18.85 6.70
N ASP A 88 25.99 -18.03 5.95
CA ASP A 88 27.16 -17.27 6.44
C ASP A 88 26.84 -16.37 7.63
N TYR A 89 25.60 -15.88 7.66
CA TYR A 89 25.15 -14.91 8.68
C TYR A 89 23.79 -15.29 9.29
N PRO A 90 23.70 -16.31 10.16
CA PRO A 90 22.43 -16.75 10.77
C PRO A 90 21.75 -15.69 11.62
N TRP A 91 22.52 -14.73 12.19
CA TRP A 91 21.99 -13.60 12.93
C TRP A 91 21.26 -12.59 12.01
N MET A 92 21.72 -12.45 10.75
CA MET A 92 21.16 -11.52 9.76
C MET A 92 19.75 -11.95 9.36
N ASN A 93 19.47 -13.23 9.21
CA ASN A 93 18.13 -13.75 8.94
C ASN A 93 17.17 -13.34 10.07
N LYS A 94 17.57 -13.54 11.33
CA LYS A 94 16.76 -13.13 12.49
C LYS A 94 16.53 -11.61 12.54
N ALA A 95 17.56 -10.83 12.26
CA ALA A 95 17.45 -9.37 12.24
C ALA A 95 16.51 -8.87 11.14
N ILE A 96 16.57 -9.46 9.95
CA ILE A 96 15.70 -9.08 8.83
C ILE A 96 14.25 -9.51 9.09
N VAL A 97 14.01 -10.71 9.61
CA VAL A 97 12.66 -11.14 10.00
C VAL A 97 12.07 -10.17 11.03
N LEU A 98 12.88 -9.76 12.02
CA LEU A 98 12.44 -8.76 12.99
C LEU A 98 12.12 -7.42 12.34
N ALA A 99 12.97 -6.94 11.43
CA ALA A 99 12.75 -5.71 10.68
C ALA A 99 11.47 -5.77 9.83
N ILE A 100 11.20 -6.91 9.19
CA ILE A 100 9.96 -7.15 8.44
C ILE A 100 8.73 -7.06 9.36
N LEU A 101 8.79 -7.65 10.54
CA LEU A 101 7.69 -7.56 11.52
C LEU A 101 7.40 -6.12 11.94
N PHE A 102 8.42 -5.34 12.23
CA PHE A 102 8.26 -3.90 12.52
C PHE A 102 7.71 -3.14 11.31
N GLY A 103 8.16 -3.48 10.10
CA GLY A 103 7.64 -2.93 8.85
C GLY A 103 6.14 -3.20 8.69
N TYR A 104 5.70 -4.43 8.90
CA TYR A 104 4.27 -4.78 8.86
C TYR A 104 3.44 -4.04 9.90
N CYS A 105 3.93 -3.93 11.14
CA CYS A 105 3.25 -3.14 12.17
C CYS A 105 3.07 -1.68 11.73
N SER A 106 4.11 -1.07 11.18
CA SER A 106 4.06 0.31 10.68
C SER A 106 3.05 0.48 9.55
N VAL A 107 3.07 -0.41 8.55
CA VAL A 107 2.13 -0.36 7.41
C VAL A 107 0.69 -0.54 7.87
N ILE A 108 0.42 -1.49 8.77
CA ILE A 108 -0.92 -1.73 9.30
C ILE A 108 -1.43 -0.49 10.05
N MET A 109 -0.59 0.14 10.86
CA MET A 109 -0.96 1.37 11.58
C MET A 109 -1.32 2.49 10.62
N VAL A 110 -0.52 2.73 9.59
CA VAL A 110 -0.75 3.80 8.61
C VAL A 110 -2.02 3.53 7.79
N THR A 111 -2.23 2.30 7.35
CA THR A 111 -3.41 1.94 6.56
C THR A 111 -4.71 2.03 7.38
N LEU A 112 -4.71 1.57 8.63
CA LEU A 112 -5.88 1.71 9.52
C LEU A 112 -6.19 3.19 9.82
N LEU A 113 -5.16 4.01 9.97
CA LEU A 113 -5.32 5.45 10.18
C LEU A 113 -5.91 6.12 8.94
N GLY A 114 -5.42 5.79 7.74
CA GLY A 114 -5.99 6.27 6.49
C GLY A 114 -7.44 5.84 6.31
N GLN A 115 -7.74 4.58 6.57
CA GLN A 115 -9.08 4.02 6.50
C GLN A 115 -10.07 4.78 7.40
N SER A 116 -9.71 5.00 8.65
CA SER A 116 -10.59 5.71 9.60
C SER A 116 -10.86 7.16 9.20
N ARG A 117 -9.89 7.83 8.57
CA ARG A 117 -10.07 9.21 8.06
C ARG A 117 -10.98 9.27 6.85
N VAL A 118 -10.87 8.32 5.93
CA VAL A 118 -11.81 8.24 4.79
C VAL A 118 -13.23 8.07 5.28
N PHE A 119 -13.48 7.15 6.23
CA PHE A 119 -14.81 6.94 6.79
C PHE A 119 -15.32 8.15 7.58
N LEU A 120 -14.43 8.86 8.27
CA LEU A 120 -14.76 10.12 8.93
C LEU A 120 -15.25 11.16 7.92
N SER A 121 -14.52 11.36 6.82
CA SER A 121 -14.88 12.27 5.74
C SER A 121 -16.23 11.91 5.11
N MET A 122 -16.41 10.63 4.76
CA MET A 122 -17.68 10.14 4.20
C MET A 122 -18.85 10.33 5.15
N SER A 123 -18.65 10.19 6.46
CA SER A 123 -19.67 10.42 7.46
C SER A 123 -20.01 11.91 7.60
N HIS A 124 -19.04 12.81 7.49
CA HIS A 124 -19.28 14.25 7.43
C HIS A 124 -20.05 14.66 6.18
N ASP A 125 -19.83 13.99 5.06
CA ASP A 125 -20.57 14.21 3.80
C ASP A 125 -21.96 13.57 3.81
N GLY A 126 -22.38 12.93 4.93
CA GLY A 126 -23.69 12.29 5.07
C GLY A 126 -23.84 10.94 4.36
N LEU A 127 -22.75 10.38 3.82
CA LEU A 127 -22.75 9.09 3.12
C LEU A 127 -22.73 7.89 4.09
N LEU A 128 -22.28 8.10 5.33
CA LEU A 128 -22.18 7.07 6.36
C LEU A 128 -22.84 7.51 7.66
N PRO A 129 -23.25 6.55 8.52
CA PRO A 129 -23.84 6.85 9.81
C PRO A 129 -22.94 7.74 10.68
N PRO A 130 -23.53 8.59 11.56
CA PRO A 130 -22.80 9.49 12.47
C PRO A 130 -21.84 8.78 13.43
N PHE A 131 -21.97 7.48 13.58
CA PHE A 131 -21.04 6.64 14.36
C PHE A 131 -19.57 6.84 13.95
N PHE A 132 -19.31 7.00 12.66
CA PHE A 132 -17.97 7.18 12.11
C PHE A 132 -17.43 8.61 12.23
N SER A 133 -18.29 9.60 12.46
CA SER A 133 -17.90 11.01 12.64
C SER A 133 -17.44 11.35 14.05
N HIS A 134 -17.61 10.42 15.01
CA HIS A 134 -17.29 10.69 16.40
C HIS A 134 -15.79 10.70 16.66
N ILE A 135 -15.25 11.88 16.96
CA ILE A 135 -13.84 12.06 17.33
C ILE A 135 -13.73 12.01 18.85
N ASN A 136 -12.79 11.22 19.35
CA ASN A 136 -12.50 11.16 20.79
C ASN A 136 -11.78 12.44 21.22
N GLU A 137 -12.30 13.13 22.22
CA GLU A 137 -11.77 14.42 22.70
C GLU A 137 -10.33 14.31 23.24
N LYS A 138 -10.00 13.20 23.91
CA LYS A 138 -8.68 12.98 24.51
C LYS A 138 -7.60 12.70 23.49
N PHE A 139 -7.88 11.84 22.49
CA PHE A 139 -6.90 11.39 21.51
C PHE A 139 -7.00 12.11 20.16
N ARG A 140 -8.06 12.91 19.96
CA ARG A 140 -8.36 13.61 18.70
C ARG A 140 -8.37 12.70 17.47
N THR A 141 -8.77 11.44 17.67
CA THR A 141 -8.85 10.41 16.63
C THR A 141 -10.23 9.77 16.65
N PRO A 142 -10.70 9.18 15.53
CA PRO A 142 -11.95 8.44 15.47
C PRO A 142 -11.80 7.06 16.13
N ALA A 143 -11.63 7.02 17.45
CA ALA A 143 -11.30 5.82 18.22
C ALA A 143 -12.35 4.70 18.06
N ARG A 144 -13.63 5.03 17.92
CA ARG A 144 -14.70 4.04 17.69
C ARG A 144 -14.57 3.34 16.34
N SER A 145 -14.27 4.10 15.29
CA SER A 145 -14.02 3.57 13.95
C SER A 145 -12.77 2.68 13.94
N ASN A 146 -11.69 3.13 14.58
CA ASN A 146 -10.45 2.36 14.68
C ASN A 146 -10.67 1.02 15.40
N LEU A 147 -11.43 1.00 16.51
CA LEU A 147 -11.75 -0.23 17.24
C LEU A 147 -12.58 -1.17 16.37
N LEU A 148 -13.58 -0.67 15.67
CA LEU A 148 -14.41 -1.46 14.76
C LEU A 148 -13.56 -2.07 13.66
N PHE A 149 -12.70 -1.29 13.01
CA PHE A 149 -11.81 -1.81 11.96
C PHE A 149 -10.79 -2.80 12.51
N MET A 150 -10.24 -2.58 13.68
CA MET A 150 -9.33 -3.52 14.33
C MET A 150 -9.98 -4.89 14.51
N VAL A 151 -11.21 -4.94 15.02
CA VAL A 151 -11.95 -6.19 15.21
C VAL A 151 -12.30 -6.83 13.87
N LEU A 152 -12.83 -6.05 12.91
CA LEU A 152 -13.23 -6.56 11.60
C LEU A 152 -12.04 -7.09 10.81
N VAL A 153 -10.96 -6.33 10.73
CA VAL A 153 -9.73 -6.74 10.03
C VAL A 153 -9.09 -7.93 10.72
N GLY A 154 -9.06 -7.96 12.07
CA GLY A 154 -8.55 -9.10 12.84
C GLY A 154 -9.33 -10.39 12.57
N LEU A 155 -10.66 -10.31 12.51
CA LEU A 155 -11.51 -11.46 12.16
C LEU A 155 -11.28 -11.91 10.71
N LEU A 156 -11.25 -10.98 9.76
CA LEU A 156 -10.95 -11.31 8.37
C LEU A 156 -9.57 -11.96 8.21
N ALA A 157 -8.55 -11.43 8.88
CA ALA A 157 -7.21 -11.98 8.85
C ALA A 157 -7.13 -13.40 9.44
N ALA A 158 -7.99 -13.74 10.40
CA ALA A 158 -8.05 -15.07 10.99
C ALA A 158 -8.69 -16.13 10.07
N PHE A 159 -9.65 -15.73 9.23
CA PHE A 159 -10.44 -16.66 8.41
C PHE A 159 -10.13 -16.61 6.93
N VAL A 160 -9.62 -15.50 6.40
CA VAL A 160 -9.37 -15.30 4.97
C VAL A 160 -7.91 -15.62 4.64
N PRO A 161 -7.64 -16.56 3.70
CA PRO A 161 -6.28 -16.83 3.24
C PRO A 161 -5.64 -15.58 2.64
N ALA A 162 -4.36 -15.34 2.94
CA ALA A 162 -3.61 -14.16 2.48
C ALA A 162 -3.65 -13.98 0.96
N ARG A 163 -3.59 -15.07 0.20
CA ARG A 163 -3.67 -15.07 -1.26
C ARG A 163 -5.00 -14.48 -1.74
N LEU A 164 -6.11 -14.96 -1.18
CA LEU A 164 -7.45 -14.48 -1.56
C LEU A 164 -7.63 -13.00 -1.19
N ALA A 165 -7.16 -12.60 0.00
CA ALA A 165 -7.20 -11.20 0.42
C ALA A 165 -6.40 -10.30 -0.54
N GLY A 166 -5.21 -10.74 -1.00
CA GLY A 166 -4.40 -10.01 -1.97
C GLY A 166 -5.08 -9.86 -3.33
N GLU A 167 -5.67 -10.93 -3.85
CA GLU A 167 -6.40 -10.90 -5.13
C GLU A 167 -7.62 -9.96 -5.05
N MET A 168 -8.42 -10.06 -3.99
CA MET A 168 -9.58 -9.17 -3.78
C MET A 168 -9.17 -7.71 -3.64
N THR A 169 -8.09 -7.44 -2.92
CA THR A 169 -7.56 -6.08 -2.75
C THR A 169 -7.10 -5.51 -4.10
N SER A 170 -6.37 -6.28 -4.89
CA SER A 170 -5.90 -5.84 -6.21
C SER A 170 -7.06 -5.50 -7.14
N ILE A 171 -8.08 -6.38 -7.22
CA ILE A 171 -9.25 -6.17 -8.07
C ILE A 171 -10.03 -4.93 -7.60
N GLY A 172 -10.30 -4.83 -6.30
CA GLY A 172 -11.06 -3.71 -5.74
C GLY A 172 -10.36 -2.37 -5.93
N THR A 173 -9.05 -2.34 -5.76
CA THR A 173 -8.26 -1.11 -5.90
C THR A 173 -8.15 -0.69 -7.36
N LEU A 174 -7.87 -1.61 -8.29
CA LEU A 174 -7.85 -1.30 -9.73
C LEU A 174 -9.20 -0.79 -10.22
N PHE A 175 -10.29 -1.39 -9.74
CA PHE A 175 -11.64 -0.91 -10.04
C PHE A 175 -11.87 0.52 -9.51
N ALA A 176 -11.48 0.80 -8.28
CA ALA A 176 -11.59 2.13 -7.68
C ALA A 176 -10.80 3.18 -8.49
N PHE A 177 -9.56 2.88 -8.90
CA PHE A 177 -8.76 3.80 -9.72
C PHE A 177 -9.36 4.00 -11.12
N THR A 178 -9.94 2.96 -11.71
CA THR A 178 -10.69 3.10 -12.97
C THR A 178 -11.84 4.09 -12.82
N LEU A 179 -12.60 4.01 -11.72
CA LEU A 179 -13.66 4.98 -11.43
C LEU A 179 -13.13 6.39 -11.21
N VAL A 180 -11.97 6.54 -10.56
CA VAL A 180 -11.31 7.85 -10.37
C VAL A 180 -10.89 8.44 -11.73
N CYS A 181 -10.29 7.64 -12.61
CA CYS A 181 -9.91 8.08 -13.95
C CYS A 181 -11.13 8.52 -14.78
N ALA A 182 -12.22 7.74 -14.73
CA ALA A 182 -13.48 8.09 -15.36
C ALA A 182 -14.08 9.38 -14.75
N GLY A 183 -14.04 9.51 -13.43
CA GLY A 183 -14.49 10.69 -12.69
C GLY A 183 -13.76 11.96 -13.11
N VAL A 184 -12.44 11.89 -13.32
CA VAL A 184 -11.65 13.04 -13.84
C VAL A 184 -12.15 13.49 -15.20
N LEU A 185 -12.50 12.58 -16.11
CA LEU A 185 -13.04 12.90 -17.44
C LEU A 185 -14.42 13.55 -17.34
N VAL A 186 -15.30 12.99 -16.50
CA VAL A 186 -16.66 13.53 -16.29
C VAL A 186 -16.60 14.93 -15.69
N VAL A 187 -15.84 15.13 -14.60
CA VAL A 187 -15.73 16.44 -13.94
C VAL A 187 -15.12 17.49 -14.86
N ARG A 188 -14.24 17.10 -15.78
CA ARG A 188 -13.71 18.06 -16.78
C ARG A 188 -14.75 18.52 -17.78
N LYS A 189 -15.71 17.65 -18.13
CA LYS A 189 -16.80 18.01 -19.06
C LYS A 189 -17.92 18.77 -18.36
N THR A 190 -18.28 18.38 -17.15
CA THR A 190 -19.44 18.92 -16.43
C THR A 190 -19.13 20.23 -15.70
N MET A 191 -17.87 20.37 -15.24
CA MET A 191 -17.44 21.53 -14.43
C MET A 191 -16.14 22.15 -14.98
N PRO A 192 -16.14 22.77 -16.17
CA PRO A 192 -14.93 23.31 -16.81
C PRO A 192 -14.29 24.46 -16.00
N ASP A 193 -15.10 25.28 -15.34
CA ASP A 193 -14.68 26.54 -14.71
C ASP A 193 -14.17 26.39 -13.27
N VAL A 194 -14.20 25.18 -12.70
CA VAL A 194 -13.69 24.95 -11.34
C VAL A 194 -12.16 25.16 -11.32
N HIS A 195 -11.71 26.03 -10.41
CA HIS A 195 -10.29 26.26 -10.18
C HIS A 195 -9.60 25.00 -9.67
N ARG A 196 -8.66 24.47 -10.48
CA ARG A 196 -7.89 23.25 -10.16
C ARG A 196 -6.45 23.63 -9.84
N ALA A 197 -6.02 23.26 -8.64
CA ALA A 197 -4.64 23.47 -8.20
C ALA A 197 -3.62 22.65 -9.02
N PHE A 198 -4.02 21.42 -9.39
CA PHE A 198 -3.27 20.54 -10.28
C PHE A 198 -4.11 20.19 -11.50
N LYS A 199 -3.56 20.44 -12.68
CA LYS A 199 -4.21 20.08 -13.96
C LYS A 199 -3.51 18.84 -14.52
N THR A 200 -4.22 17.72 -14.59
CA THR A 200 -3.71 16.51 -15.25
C THR A 200 -3.27 16.86 -16.68
N PRO A 201 -2.02 16.60 -17.06
CA PRO A 201 -1.54 16.86 -18.41
C PRO A 201 -2.21 15.90 -19.41
N LEU A 202 -2.18 16.29 -20.70
CA LEU A 202 -2.60 15.46 -21.84
C LEU A 202 -3.97 14.77 -21.68
N VAL A 203 -4.97 15.46 -21.15
CA VAL A 203 -6.35 14.91 -21.09
C VAL A 203 -6.95 15.03 -22.51
N PRO A 204 -7.63 13.97 -23.03
CA PRO A 204 -8.13 12.76 -22.31
C PRO A 204 -7.15 11.58 -22.25
N PHE A 205 -5.97 11.69 -22.84
CA PHE A 205 -5.07 10.54 -23.04
C PHE A 205 -4.62 9.89 -21.71
N VAL A 206 -4.11 10.68 -20.77
CA VAL A 206 -3.60 10.17 -19.48
C VAL A 206 -4.68 9.47 -18.65
N PRO A 207 -5.89 10.02 -18.45
CA PRO A 207 -6.95 9.31 -17.72
C PRO A 207 -7.49 8.07 -18.43
N VAL A 208 -7.34 7.96 -19.75
CA VAL A 208 -7.76 6.77 -20.50
C VAL A 208 -6.70 5.67 -20.46
N ALA A 209 -5.42 6.06 -20.37
CA ALA A 209 -4.30 5.11 -20.29
C ALA A 209 -4.07 4.54 -18.88
N GLY A 210 -4.51 5.25 -17.82
CA GLY A 210 -4.46 4.80 -16.43
C GLY A 210 -5.63 3.94 -16.05
#